data_177a63653cf7ceca948ba167d25b3f68
#
_entry.id   177a63653cf7ceca948ba167d25b3f68
#
_cell.length_a   1.000
_cell.length_b   1.000
_cell.length_c   1.000
_cell.angle_alpha   90.00
_cell.angle_beta   90.00
_cell.angle_gamma   90.00
#
_symmetry.space_group_name_H-M   'P 1'
#
loop_
_entity.id
_entity.type
_entity.pdbx_description
1 polymer ?
#
loop_
_entity_poly.entity_id
_entity_poly.type
_entity_poly.pdbx_seq_one_letter_code
_entity_poly.pdbx_strand_id
1 'polypeptide(L)'
;MGMIGYAKAGGEMARVFRLLTATVGMLAIFQISAESANDLKPPVGYRRWFHVNTMIVDKSSPLFEVLGGMHNVHVNSVGESALKKGGPYPNGTVFLTDLHEFSIVDGSYVEGALKGLAVMAKDSKKYVSTGGWGFQFWAQGDPKKPIVTNAVKQCFECHQPKKDQDYVYSTYIP
;
A
#
# COMPACT_ATOMS: atom_id res chain seq x y z
N MET A 1 34.06 87.40 22.75
CA MET A 1 33.23 88.34 23.51
C MET A 1 31.79 87.91 23.42
N GLY A 2 31.15 87.57 24.55
CA GLY A 2 29.71 87.41 24.81
C GLY A 2 29.21 85.98 24.56
N MET A 3 29.23 85.07 25.50
CA MET A 3 28.36 84.86 26.69
C MET A 3 26.90 84.54 26.38
N ILE A 4 26.60 83.31 26.78
CA ILE A 4 25.51 82.81 27.65
C ILE A 4 24.14 82.58 26.98
N GLY A 5 23.61 81.43 27.27
CA GLY A 5 22.21 81.09 27.18
C GLY A 5 21.88 79.62 27.39
N TYR A 6 21.87 79.18 28.67
CA TYR A 6 21.22 77.98 29.10
C TYR A 6 19.73 78.07 28.99
N ALA A 7 19.05 77.10 28.41
CA ALA A 7 17.65 76.81 28.72
C ALA A 7 17.38 75.34 28.71
N LYS A 8 16.95 74.86 29.85
CA LYS A 8 16.55 73.54 30.26
C LYS A 8 15.05 73.43 30.11
N ALA A 9 14.57 72.35 29.43
CA ALA A 9 13.27 71.72 29.61
C ALA A 9 13.30 70.48 28.81
N GLY A 10 13.18 69.29 29.30
CA GLY A 10 12.12 68.81 30.16
C GLY A 10 10.98 68.28 29.30
N GLY A 11 10.86 67.03 29.04
CA GLY A 11 9.66 66.53 28.35
C GLY A 11 9.84 65.09 27.81
N GLU A 12 9.41 64.21 28.62
CA GLU A 12 8.65 63.01 28.30
C GLU A 12 9.20 62.01 27.24
N MET A 13 9.86 60.99 27.75
CA MET A 13 10.01 59.70 27.05
C MET A 13 8.66 59.01 26.94
N ALA A 14 7.99 59.18 25.81
CA ALA A 14 6.87 58.34 25.44
C ALA A 14 7.43 56.96 25.06
N ARG A 15 7.31 55.99 25.98
CA ARG A 15 7.56 54.58 25.74
C ARG A 15 6.47 54.05 24.82
N VAL A 16 6.75 53.98 23.53
CA VAL A 16 5.93 53.20 22.58
C VAL A 16 6.27 51.75 22.77
N PHE A 17 5.51 51.05 23.59
CA PHE A 17 5.47 49.63 23.69
C PHE A 17 4.85 49.09 22.39
N ARG A 18 5.67 48.72 21.41
CA ARG A 18 5.23 47.90 20.28
C ARG A 18 5.00 46.47 20.80
N LEU A 19 3.74 46.14 21.01
CA LEU A 19 3.27 44.78 21.14
C LEU A 19 3.52 44.04 19.80
N LEU A 20 4.60 43.30 19.75
CA LEU A 20 4.81 42.28 18.74
C LEU A 20 3.89 41.10 19.10
N THR A 21 2.71 41.08 18.50
CA THR A 21 1.87 39.87 18.47
C THR A 21 2.56 38.85 17.57
N ALA A 22 3.31 37.94 18.15
CA ALA A 22 3.82 36.76 17.46
C ALA A 22 2.61 35.85 17.18
N THR A 23 2.08 35.94 15.97
CA THR A 23 1.16 34.93 15.43
C THR A 23 1.97 33.66 15.18
N VAL A 24 1.97 32.75 16.15
CA VAL A 24 2.44 31.38 15.97
C VAL A 24 1.45 30.72 15.02
N GLY A 25 1.78 30.74 13.74
CA GLY A 25 1.10 29.93 12.73
C GLY A 25 1.32 28.46 13.06
N MET A 26 0.29 27.83 13.62
CA MET A 26 0.25 26.39 13.85
C MET A 26 0.16 25.71 12.49
N LEU A 27 1.32 25.39 11.89
CA LEU A 27 1.40 24.48 10.76
C LEU A 27 0.89 23.12 11.26
N ALA A 28 -0.37 22.83 10.94
CA ALA A 28 -0.89 21.47 11.05
C ALA A 28 -0.10 20.60 10.07
N ILE A 29 0.94 19.94 10.56
CA ILE A 29 1.61 18.87 9.82
C ILE A 29 0.57 17.76 9.74
N PHE A 30 -0.10 17.66 8.59
CA PHE A 30 -0.84 16.46 8.23
C PHE A 30 0.20 15.33 8.15
N GLN A 31 0.35 14.61 9.23
CA GLN A 31 1.03 13.34 9.21
C GLN A 31 0.12 12.40 8.41
N ILE A 32 0.45 12.24 7.13
CA ILE A 32 -0.05 11.11 6.34
C ILE A 32 0.55 9.89 7.01
N SER A 33 -0.22 9.28 7.91
CA SER A 33 0.13 8.01 8.50
C SER A 33 0.30 7.04 7.34
N ALA A 34 1.52 6.55 7.12
CA ALA A 34 1.75 5.44 6.21
C ALA A 34 0.88 4.30 6.72
N GLU A 35 -0.19 4.03 6.00
CA GLU A 35 -1.21 3.06 6.38
C GLU A 35 -0.55 1.70 6.44
N SER A 36 -0.53 1.13 7.64
CA SER A 36 0.26 -0.04 7.95
C SER A 36 -0.28 -1.26 7.19
N ALA A 37 0.54 -1.82 6.32
CA ALA A 37 0.30 -3.15 5.73
C ALA A 37 0.10 -4.26 6.81
N ASN A 38 0.34 -3.93 8.08
CA ASN A 38 0.32 -4.85 9.22
C ASN A 38 -1.08 -5.24 9.71
N ASP A 39 -2.16 -4.59 9.24
CA ASP A 39 -3.52 -4.91 9.69
C ASP A 39 -4.16 -6.07 8.92
N LEU A 40 -3.58 -6.47 7.80
CA LEU A 40 -4.05 -7.63 7.05
C LEU A 40 -3.61 -8.92 7.74
N LYS A 41 -4.47 -9.93 7.64
CA LYS A 41 -4.19 -11.30 8.12
C LYS A 41 -4.34 -12.29 6.97
N PRO A 42 -3.58 -13.38 6.97
CA PRO A 42 -3.78 -14.44 6.00
C PRO A 42 -5.22 -14.97 6.09
N PRO A 43 -5.97 -14.95 4.98
CA PRO A 43 -7.34 -15.47 4.99
C PRO A 43 -7.37 -16.97 5.27
N VAL A 44 -8.30 -17.39 6.10
CA VAL A 44 -8.53 -18.81 6.40
C VAL A 44 -9.49 -19.40 5.37
N GLY A 45 -9.22 -20.60 4.89
CA GLY A 45 -10.12 -21.33 4.00
C GLY A 45 -10.18 -20.82 2.56
N TYR A 46 -9.21 -20.04 2.13
CA TYR A 46 -9.12 -19.48 0.78
C TYR A 46 -9.13 -20.54 -0.34
N ARG A 47 -8.68 -21.76 -0.07
CA ARG A 47 -8.71 -22.87 -1.05
C ARG A 47 -10.12 -23.28 -1.48
N ARG A 48 -11.16 -22.75 -0.83
CA ARG A 48 -12.57 -22.90 -1.22
C ARG A 48 -13.11 -21.69 -2.00
N TRP A 49 -12.27 -20.67 -2.21
CA TRP A 49 -12.63 -19.51 -3.00
C TRP A 49 -12.58 -19.83 -4.50
N PHE A 50 -13.15 -18.93 -5.30
CA PHE A 50 -13.06 -19.07 -6.75
C PHE A 50 -11.61 -19.03 -7.20
N HIS A 51 -11.14 -20.09 -7.86
CA HIS A 51 -9.84 -20.13 -8.49
C HIS A 51 -9.87 -19.32 -9.77
N VAL A 52 -9.05 -18.28 -9.84
CA VAL A 52 -9.02 -17.34 -10.97
C VAL A 52 -8.16 -17.88 -12.10
N ASN A 53 -6.91 -18.18 -11.79
CA ASN A 53 -5.94 -18.75 -12.72
C ASN A 53 -4.72 -19.30 -11.96
N THR A 54 -3.90 -20.04 -12.70
CA THR A 54 -2.55 -20.42 -12.27
C THR A 54 -1.54 -19.84 -13.25
N MET A 55 -0.45 -19.30 -12.73
CA MET A 55 0.66 -18.74 -13.49
C MET A 55 1.99 -19.30 -12.97
N ILE A 56 2.92 -19.56 -13.87
CA ILE A 56 4.29 -19.97 -13.52
C ILE A 56 5.24 -18.85 -13.92
N VAL A 57 6.02 -18.36 -12.97
CA VAL A 57 7.13 -17.44 -13.20
C VAL A 57 8.41 -18.28 -13.10
N ASP A 58 8.98 -18.63 -14.24
CA ASP A 58 10.20 -19.42 -14.33
C ASP A 58 11.46 -18.55 -14.44
N LYS A 59 12.62 -19.21 -14.52
CA LYS A 59 13.94 -18.56 -14.56
C LYS A 59 14.18 -17.64 -15.77
N SER A 60 13.36 -17.72 -16.81
CA SER A 60 13.45 -16.83 -17.97
C SER A 60 12.81 -15.46 -17.72
N SER A 61 11.97 -15.37 -16.68
CA SER A 61 11.30 -14.12 -16.31
C SER A 61 12.23 -13.17 -15.56
N PRO A 62 12.25 -11.87 -15.90
CA PRO A 62 12.98 -10.86 -15.11
C PRO A 62 12.42 -10.70 -13.68
N LEU A 63 11.23 -11.23 -13.40
CA LEU A 63 10.61 -11.20 -12.08
C LEU A 63 10.93 -12.43 -11.24
N PHE A 64 11.72 -13.39 -11.75
CA PHE A 64 11.95 -14.67 -11.08
C PHE A 64 12.52 -14.53 -9.67
N GLU A 65 13.48 -13.64 -9.46
CA GLU A 65 14.12 -13.45 -8.15
C GLU A 65 13.14 -12.99 -7.07
N VAL A 66 12.08 -12.29 -7.45
CA VAL A 66 11.09 -11.74 -6.52
C VAL A 66 9.82 -12.60 -6.47
N LEU A 67 9.36 -13.07 -7.63
CA LEU A 67 8.07 -13.73 -7.80
C LEU A 67 8.18 -15.14 -8.37
N GLY A 68 9.39 -15.70 -8.49
CA GLY A 68 9.59 -17.03 -9.07
C GLY A 68 8.82 -18.12 -8.35
N GLY A 69 8.08 -18.93 -9.12
CA GLY A 69 7.27 -20.01 -8.59
C GLY A 69 5.94 -20.21 -9.34
N MET A 70 5.13 -21.11 -8.83
CA MET A 70 3.76 -21.38 -9.27
C MET A 70 2.80 -20.55 -8.41
N HIS A 71 2.00 -19.73 -9.05
CA HIS A 71 1.05 -18.81 -8.44
C HIS A 71 -0.37 -19.32 -8.69
N ASN A 72 -1.09 -19.72 -7.66
CA ASN A 72 -2.51 -20.01 -7.76
C ASN A 72 -3.29 -18.83 -7.21
N VAL A 73 -4.03 -18.15 -8.07
CA VAL A 73 -4.77 -16.93 -7.71
C VAL A 73 -6.21 -17.28 -7.37
N HIS A 74 -6.66 -16.80 -6.22
CA HIS A 74 -8.02 -16.98 -5.72
C HIS A 74 -8.67 -15.63 -5.44
N VAL A 75 -9.99 -15.57 -5.60
CA VAL A 75 -10.80 -14.42 -5.21
C VAL A 75 -11.97 -14.86 -4.32
N ASN A 76 -12.26 -14.09 -3.28
CA ASN A 76 -13.41 -14.36 -2.42
C ASN A 76 -14.75 -14.11 -3.15
N SER A 77 -15.85 -14.59 -2.58
CA SER A 77 -17.21 -14.45 -3.17
C SER A 77 -17.63 -13.00 -3.42
N VAL A 78 -17.11 -12.04 -2.61
CA VAL A 78 -17.41 -10.61 -2.79
C VAL A 78 -16.82 -10.09 -4.11
N GLY A 79 -15.62 -10.52 -4.47
CA GLY A 79 -14.92 -10.07 -5.68
C GLY A 79 -15.25 -10.87 -6.94
N GLU A 80 -15.79 -12.09 -6.81
CA GLU A 80 -16.01 -13.00 -7.94
C GLU A 80 -16.90 -12.40 -9.04
N SER A 81 -18.02 -11.78 -8.67
CA SER A 81 -18.92 -11.15 -9.64
C SER A 81 -18.30 -9.97 -10.36
N ALA A 82 -17.47 -9.20 -9.66
CA ALA A 82 -16.74 -8.07 -10.23
C ALA A 82 -15.63 -8.56 -11.16
N LEU A 83 -14.91 -9.63 -10.80
CA LEU A 83 -13.93 -10.28 -11.66
C LEU A 83 -14.50 -10.66 -13.02
N LYS A 84 -15.68 -11.32 -13.04
CA LYS A 84 -16.40 -11.73 -14.27
C LYS A 84 -16.79 -10.53 -15.16
N LYS A 85 -16.88 -9.33 -14.58
CA LYS A 85 -17.23 -8.08 -15.30
C LYS A 85 -16.01 -7.23 -15.65
N GLY A 86 -14.81 -7.60 -15.19
CA GLY A 86 -13.57 -6.82 -15.38
C GLY A 86 -13.44 -5.65 -14.40
N GLY A 87 -14.08 -5.69 -13.24
CA GLY A 87 -14.08 -4.64 -12.22
C GLY A 87 -15.22 -3.60 -12.42
N PRO A 88 -15.22 -2.45 -11.71
CA PRO A 88 -14.40 -2.22 -10.52
C PRO A 88 -14.78 -3.14 -9.34
N TYR A 89 -13.83 -3.36 -8.42
CA TYR A 89 -14.06 -4.27 -7.30
C TYR A 89 -14.65 -3.55 -6.08
N PRO A 90 -15.71 -4.13 -5.46
CA PRO A 90 -16.31 -3.56 -4.25
C PRO A 90 -15.38 -3.73 -3.05
N ASN A 91 -15.56 -2.86 -2.03
CA ASN A 91 -14.88 -3.03 -0.73
C ASN A 91 -15.20 -4.40 -0.14
N GLY A 92 -14.22 -5.03 0.50
CA GLY A 92 -14.30 -6.39 0.98
C GLY A 92 -13.89 -7.46 -0.04
N THR A 93 -13.60 -7.09 -1.30
CA THR A 93 -12.94 -7.99 -2.24
C THR A 93 -11.56 -8.35 -1.73
N VAL A 94 -11.22 -9.62 -1.78
CA VAL A 94 -9.88 -10.11 -1.45
C VAL A 94 -9.41 -11.05 -2.56
N PHE A 95 -8.28 -10.70 -3.16
CA PHE A 95 -7.47 -11.64 -3.95
C PHE A 95 -6.41 -12.23 -3.05
N LEU A 96 -6.17 -13.51 -3.20
CA LEU A 96 -5.08 -14.22 -2.57
C LEU A 96 -4.33 -15.03 -3.62
N THR A 97 -3.01 -14.95 -3.58
CA THR A 97 -2.13 -15.82 -4.35
C THR A 97 -1.36 -16.69 -3.38
N ASP A 98 -1.52 -18.00 -3.44
CA ASP A 98 -0.58 -18.93 -2.83
C ASP A 98 0.54 -19.20 -3.84
N LEU A 99 1.75 -18.81 -3.42
CA LEU A 99 2.97 -18.96 -4.20
C LEU A 99 3.71 -20.21 -3.74
N HIS A 100 3.93 -21.11 -4.67
CA HIS A 100 4.60 -22.37 -4.44
C HIS A 100 5.92 -22.48 -5.21
N GLU A 101 6.81 -23.30 -4.72
CA GLU A 101 7.86 -23.87 -5.56
C GLU A 101 7.21 -24.77 -6.60
N PHE A 102 7.95 -25.10 -7.64
CA PHE A 102 7.56 -26.14 -8.59
C PHE A 102 8.77 -26.93 -9.07
N SER A 103 8.51 -28.14 -9.51
CA SER A 103 9.49 -28.99 -10.18
C SER A 103 8.95 -29.44 -11.54
N ILE A 104 9.85 -29.86 -12.42
CA ILE A 104 9.46 -30.45 -13.69
C ILE A 104 9.79 -31.96 -13.59
N VAL A 105 8.75 -32.77 -13.64
CA VAL A 105 8.85 -34.23 -13.58
C VAL A 105 8.21 -34.80 -14.84
N ASP A 106 8.96 -35.49 -15.64
CA ASP A 106 8.52 -36.08 -16.92
C ASP A 106 7.76 -35.08 -17.82
N GLY A 107 8.28 -33.84 -17.92
CA GLY A 107 7.66 -32.76 -18.71
C GLY A 107 6.46 -32.09 -18.06
N SER A 108 6.06 -32.50 -16.84
CA SER A 108 4.94 -31.92 -16.10
C SER A 108 5.44 -30.96 -15.05
N TYR A 109 4.76 -29.81 -14.91
CA TYR A 109 4.99 -28.87 -13.81
C TYR A 109 4.22 -29.34 -12.58
N VAL A 110 4.95 -29.69 -11.52
CA VAL A 110 4.37 -30.21 -10.28
C VAL A 110 4.53 -29.19 -9.17
N GLU A 111 3.41 -28.84 -8.51
CA GLU A 111 3.38 -27.93 -7.37
C GLU A 111 4.25 -28.49 -6.22
N GLY A 112 5.07 -27.62 -5.63
CA GLY A 112 5.96 -27.93 -4.51
C GLY A 112 5.57 -27.23 -3.22
N ALA A 113 6.56 -26.96 -2.39
CA ALA A 113 6.38 -26.34 -1.09
C ALA A 113 5.79 -24.91 -1.19
N LEU A 114 4.96 -24.54 -0.22
CA LEU A 114 4.42 -23.17 -0.11
C LEU A 114 5.56 -22.20 0.24
N LYS A 115 5.80 -21.24 -0.63
CA LYS A 115 6.75 -20.13 -0.42
C LYS A 115 6.09 -19.00 0.37
N GLY A 116 4.83 -18.71 0.11
CA GLY A 116 4.11 -17.66 0.82
C GLY A 116 2.71 -17.39 0.30
N LEU A 117 2.02 -16.51 1.03
CA LEU A 117 0.69 -16.03 0.68
C LEU A 117 0.75 -14.53 0.42
N ALA A 118 0.40 -14.11 -0.79
CA ALA A 118 0.21 -12.72 -1.17
C ALA A 118 -1.28 -12.37 -1.11
N VAL A 119 -1.62 -11.24 -0.49
CA VAL A 119 -2.99 -10.76 -0.40
C VAL A 119 -3.10 -9.34 -0.91
N MET A 120 -4.18 -9.10 -1.65
CA MET A 120 -4.62 -7.80 -2.11
C MET A 120 -6.08 -7.63 -1.68
N ALA A 121 -6.35 -6.70 -0.74
CA ALA A 121 -7.67 -6.52 -0.12
C ALA A 121 -8.21 -5.12 -0.36
N LYS A 122 -9.45 -5.02 -0.89
CA LYS A 122 -10.09 -3.75 -1.22
C LYS A 122 -10.74 -3.11 -0.02
N ASP A 123 -10.30 -1.91 0.31
CA ASP A 123 -10.96 -0.93 1.18
C ASP A 123 -10.58 0.48 0.72
N SER A 124 -11.48 1.12 -0.02
CA SER A 124 -11.24 2.42 -0.65
C SER A 124 -11.07 3.58 0.34
N LYS A 125 -11.54 3.41 1.58
CA LYS A 125 -11.39 4.40 2.65
C LYS A 125 -10.08 4.21 3.40
N LYS A 126 -9.68 2.96 3.59
CA LYS A 126 -8.50 2.59 4.37
C LYS A 126 -7.21 2.69 3.54
N TYR A 127 -7.20 2.28 2.31
CA TYR A 127 -5.98 2.15 1.49
C TYR A 127 -5.90 3.21 0.37
N VAL A 128 -6.13 4.49 0.72
CA VAL A 128 -6.20 5.61 -0.24
C VAL A 128 -4.91 5.75 -1.03
N SER A 129 -3.75 5.63 -0.39
CA SER A 129 -2.44 5.80 -1.00
C SER A 129 -2.07 4.72 -2.04
N THR A 130 -2.81 3.61 -2.06
CA THR A 130 -2.61 2.46 -2.93
C THR A 130 -3.84 2.14 -3.78
N GLY A 131 -4.57 3.17 -4.18
CA GLY A 131 -5.76 3.03 -5.03
C GLY A 131 -6.92 2.27 -4.38
N GLY A 132 -6.96 2.24 -3.05
CA GLY A 132 -7.96 1.53 -2.27
C GLY A 132 -7.64 0.06 -2.02
N TRP A 133 -6.40 -0.38 -2.23
CA TRP A 133 -5.97 -1.76 -2.04
C TRP A 133 -4.90 -1.89 -0.97
N GLY A 134 -5.16 -2.70 0.05
CA GLY A 134 -4.15 -3.15 0.99
C GLY A 134 -3.37 -4.33 0.42
N PHE A 135 -2.06 -4.39 0.69
CA PHE A 135 -1.16 -5.44 0.22
C PHE A 135 -0.38 -6.04 1.37
N GLN A 136 -0.28 -7.35 1.41
CA GLN A 136 0.62 -8.05 2.33
C GLN A 136 1.11 -9.37 1.72
N PHE A 137 2.28 -9.79 2.13
CA PHE A 137 2.84 -11.10 1.82
C PHE A 137 3.36 -11.73 3.11
N TRP A 138 3.02 -13.00 3.35
CA TRP A 138 3.52 -13.78 4.48
C TRP A 138 4.36 -14.94 4.00
N ALA A 139 5.63 -14.99 4.46
CA ALA A 139 6.51 -16.11 4.16
C ALA A 139 5.92 -17.41 4.70
N GLN A 140 5.89 -18.44 3.86
CA GLN A 140 5.36 -19.77 4.19
C GLN A 140 3.89 -19.73 4.70
N GLY A 141 3.17 -18.62 4.45
CA GLY A 141 1.81 -18.42 4.98
C GLY A 141 1.74 -18.17 6.49
N ASP A 142 2.88 -18.00 7.16
CA ASP A 142 2.95 -17.75 8.60
C ASP A 142 2.55 -16.31 8.94
N PRO A 143 1.42 -16.08 9.66
CA PRO A 143 0.98 -14.75 10.03
C PRO A 143 1.99 -13.95 10.87
N LYS A 144 2.97 -14.63 11.46
CA LYS A 144 4.06 -14.02 12.22
C LYS A 144 5.23 -13.57 11.35
N LYS A 145 5.19 -13.85 10.05
CA LYS A 145 6.25 -13.52 9.09
C LYS A 145 5.74 -12.62 7.95
N PRO A 146 5.16 -11.43 8.24
CA PRO A 146 4.79 -10.47 7.21
C PRO A 146 6.07 -9.87 6.60
N ILE A 147 6.08 -9.71 5.27
CA ILE A 147 7.25 -9.21 4.53
C ILE A 147 7.02 -7.78 4.05
N VAL A 148 5.78 -7.41 3.69
CA VAL A 148 5.51 -6.08 3.16
C VAL A 148 5.55 -5.05 4.30
N THR A 149 6.50 -4.14 4.21
CA THR A 149 6.68 -3.01 5.15
C THR A 149 6.31 -1.67 4.52
N ASN A 150 6.33 -1.59 3.18
CA ASN A 150 5.92 -0.43 2.41
C ASN A 150 5.11 -0.88 1.19
N ALA A 151 3.79 -0.92 1.35
CA ALA A 151 2.88 -1.41 0.31
C ALA A 151 2.95 -0.59 -0.99
N VAL A 152 3.22 0.72 -0.91
CA VAL A 152 3.37 1.57 -2.10
C VAL A 152 4.53 1.09 -2.95
N LYS A 153 5.73 1.02 -2.38
CA LYS A 153 6.96 0.69 -3.12
C LYS A 153 7.07 -0.79 -3.49
N GLN A 154 6.64 -1.67 -2.59
CA GLN A 154 6.85 -3.11 -2.77
C GLN A 154 5.76 -3.78 -3.61
N CYS A 155 4.58 -3.15 -3.73
CA CYS A 155 3.43 -3.75 -4.40
C CYS A 155 2.75 -2.78 -5.38
N PHE A 156 2.28 -1.62 -4.87
CA PHE A 156 1.40 -0.76 -5.63
C PHE A 156 2.07 -0.14 -6.86
N GLU A 157 3.35 0.23 -6.81
CA GLU A 157 4.07 0.76 -7.98
C GLU A 157 4.01 -0.20 -9.18
N CYS A 158 4.10 -1.52 -8.94
CA CYS A 158 3.92 -2.53 -9.98
C CYS A 158 2.46 -2.67 -10.42
N HIS A 159 1.49 -2.47 -9.51
CA HIS A 159 0.06 -2.56 -9.83
C HIS A 159 -0.50 -1.29 -10.50
N GLN A 160 0.15 -0.15 -10.32
CA GLN A 160 -0.31 1.16 -10.81
C GLN A 160 -0.62 1.21 -12.33
N PRO A 161 0.15 0.57 -13.23
CA PRO A 161 -0.17 0.53 -14.66
C PRO A 161 -1.51 -0.14 -15.00
N LYS A 162 -2.10 -0.89 -14.05
CA LYS A 162 -3.39 -1.58 -14.20
C LYS A 162 -4.58 -0.79 -13.65
N LYS A 163 -4.47 0.53 -13.55
CA LYS A 163 -5.50 1.42 -13.00
C LYS A 163 -6.86 1.23 -13.66
N ASP A 164 -6.89 1.04 -14.98
CA ASP A 164 -8.13 0.85 -15.75
C ASP A 164 -8.83 -0.49 -15.45
N GLN A 165 -8.12 -1.42 -14.82
CA GLN A 165 -8.62 -2.71 -14.32
C GLN A 165 -8.69 -2.72 -12.78
N ASP A 166 -8.84 -1.54 -12.18
CA ASP A 166 -8.83 -1.34 -10.73
C ASP A 166 -7.60 -1.97 -10.06
N TYR A 167 -6.42 -1.83 -10.73
CA TYR A 167 -5.10 -2.29 -10.27
C TYR A 167 -4.93 -3.81 -10.20
N VAL A 168 -5.84 -4.61 -10.78
CA VAL A 168 -5.80 -6.08 -10.78
C VAL A 168 -5.23 -6.59 -12.09
N TYR A 169 -4.25 -7.50 -12.02
CA TYR A 169 -3.67 -8.16 -13.20
C TYR A 169 -4.50 -9.32 -13.72
N SER A 170 -5.17 -10.01 -12.81
CA SER A 170 -5.92 -11.22 -13.16
C SER A 170 -7.20 -10.87 -13.92
N THR A 171 -7.49 -11.62 -14.96
CA THR A 171 -8.71 -11.54 -15.75
C THR A 171 -9.51 -12.82 -15.62
N TYR A 172 -10.82 -12.72 -15.75
CA TYR A 172 -11.68 -13.91 -15.81
C TYR A 172 -11.45 -14.65 -17.14
N ILE A 173 -11.25 -15.94 -17.05
CA ILE A 173 -11.24 -16.87 -18.19
C ILE A 173 -12.48 -17.75 -18.03
N PRO A 174 -13.45 -17.71 -18.98
CA PRO A 174 -14.68 -18.48 -18.89
C PRO A 174 -14.45 -20.00 -18.96
#